data_70b6f2b03a55460ce318e39768b65b5a
#
_entry.id   70b6f2b03a55460ce318e39768b65b5a
#
_cell.length_a   1.000
_cell.length_b   1.000
_cell.length_c   1.000
_cell.angle_alpha   90.00
_cell.angle_beta   90.00
_cell.angle_gamma   90.00
#
_symmetry.space_group_name_H-M   'P 1'
#
loop_
_entity.id
_entity.type
_entity.pdbx_description
1 polymer ?
#
loop_
_entity_poly.entity_id
_entity_poly.type
_entity_poly.pdbx_seq_one_letter_code
_entity_poly.pdbx_strand_id
1 'polypeptide(L)'
;SAGYVGGRADEWMMRIVDVLYALPLIFFIIILVTVFGRNILLVFLAIGCIEWLTIARIVRGQTIAVKETEYIEAARSLGVPFGRMVLRHVVPNVLGPVIVFSTLLIPTVILVESFLSFLGLGVQEPSTSWGLLISQGTATLDSAPWLLLIPAGFLAATMFAFNFIGDGLRDALDPKAR
;
A
#
# COMPACT_ATOMS: atom_id res chain seq x y z
N SER A 1 13.93 -10.29 -3.16
CA SER A 1 15.23 -11.00 -3.10
C SER A 1 15.57 -11.44 -1.68
N ALA A 2 15.30 -10.61 -0.63
CA ALA A 2 15.63 -10.93 0.76
C ALA A 2 15.05 -12.29 1.21
N GLY A 3 13.75 -12.50 1.09
CA GLY A 3 13.09 -13.74 1.49
C GLY A 3 13.60 -15.00 0.74
N TYR A 4 14.10 -14.84 -0.49
CA TYR A 4 14.68 -15.98 -1.23
C TYR A 4 16.09 -16.33 -0.75
N VAL A 5 16.95 -15.33 -0.51
CA VAL A 5 18.32 -15.52 0.02
C VAL A 5 18.24 -16.09 1.44
N GLY A 6 17.39 -15.54 2.27
CA GLY A 6 17.23 -15.94 3.67
C GLY A 6 18.42 -15.56 4.55
N GLY A 7 18.50 -16.16 5.74
CA GLY A 7 19.61 -16.01 6.66
C GLY A 7 19.76 -14.57 7.19
N ARG A 8 20.98 -14.20 7.58
CA ARG A 8 21.30 -12.91 8.22
C ARG A 8 20.94 -11.68 7.37
N ALA A 9 21.03 -11.79 6.04
CA ALA A 9 20.69 -10.70 5.13
C ALA A 9 19.18 -10.39 5.17
N ASP A 10 18.34 -11.42 5.14
CA ASP A 10 16.89 -11.29 5.29
C ASP A 10 16.51 -10.70 6.66
N GLU A 11 17.10 -11.21 7.74
CA GLU A 11 16.86 -10.72 9.10
C GLU A 11 17.21 -9.25 9.24
N TRP A 12 18.37 -8.80 8.75
CA TRP A 12 18.78 -7.40 8.83
C TRP A 12 17.87 -6.48 8.01
N MET A 13 17.53 -6.87 6.78
CA MET A 13 16.63 -6.07 5.94
C MET A 13 15.25 -5.94 6.57
N MET A 14 14.72 -7.04 7.11
CA MET A 14 13.42 -7.01 7.78
C MET A 14 13.47 -6.26 9.12
N ARG A 15 14.56 -6.29 9.85
CA ARG A 15 14.73 -5.50 11.07
C ARG A 15 14.67 -3.99 10.79
N ILE A 16 15.25 -3.54 9.67
CA ILE A 16 15.11 -2.13 9.22
C ILE A 16 13.64 -1.82 8.93
N VAL A 17 12.96 -2.68 8.18
CA VAL A 17 11.52 -2.54 7.89
C VAL A 17 10.71 -2.49 9.19
N ASP A 18 11.01 -3.34 10.17
CA ASP A 18 10.29 -3.40 11.45
C ASP A 18 10.52 -2.15 12.31
N VAL A 19 11.75 -1.65 12.36
CA VAL A 19 12.07 -0.38 13.07
C VAL A 19 11.34 0.80 12.43
N LEU A 20 11.33 0.89 11.10
CA LEU A 20 10.61 1.94 10.39
C LEU A 20 9.09 1.82 10.61
N TYR A 21 8.57 0.60 10.61
CA TYR A 21 7.13 0.35 10.83
C TYR A 21 6.67 0.62 12.26
N ALA A 22 7.58 0.57 13.25
CA ALA A 22 7.28 0.91 14.64
C ALA A 22 7.09 2.42 14.85
N LEU A 23 7.52 3.26 13.90
CA LEU A 23 7.30 4.69 13.97
C LEU A 23 5.83 5.02 13.67
N PRO A 24 5.21 5.98 14.35
CA PRO A 24 3.87 6.44 14.05
C PRO A 24 3.89 7.26 12.75
N LEU A 25 3.77 6.57 11.62
CA LEU A 25 4.08 7.05 10.28
C LEU A 25 3.25 8.27 9.87
N ILE A 26 1.99 8.38 10.36
CA ILE A 26 1.16 9.56 10.10
C ILE A 26 1.77 10.84 10.69
N PHE A 27 2.39 10.75 11.87
CA PHE A 27 3.10 11.89 12.47
C PHE A 27 4.36 12.24 11.66
N PHE A 28 5.03 11.25 11.10
CA PHE A 28 6.17 11.51 10.21
C PHE A 28 5.75 12.29 8.98
N ILE A 29 4.63 11.93 8.34
CA ILE A 29 4.08 12.67 7.20
C ILE A 29 3.72 14.10 7.62
N ILE A 30 3.06 14.27 8.76
CA ILE A 30 2.67 15.59 9.28
C ILE A 30 3.91 16.47 9.47
N ILE A 31 4.95 15.96 10.12
CA ILE A 31 6.20 16.69 10.33
C ILE A 31 6.85 17.05 9.00
N LEU A 32 6.93 16.08 8.08
CA LEU A 32 7.57 16.26 6.77
C LEU A 32 6.87 17.35 5.96
N VAL A 33 5.53 17.33 5.90
CA VAL A 33 4.72 18.35 5.20
C VAL A 33 4.82 19.72 5.89
N THR A 34 4.90 19.74 7.22
CA THR A 34 5.02 21.00 7.98
C THR A 34 6.37 21.65 7.77
N VAL A 35 7.46 20.87 7.70
CA VAL A 35 8.83 21.38 7.53
C VAL A 35 9.13 21.76 6.08
N PHE A 36 8.76 20.91 5.12
CA PHE A 36 9.11 21.09 3.70
C PHE A 36 8.03 21.80 2.88
N GLY A 37 6.90 22.14 3.52
CA GLY A 37 5.78 22.83 2.88
C GLY A 37 4.72 21.88 2.32
N ARG A 38 3.52 22.46 2.07
CA ARG A 38 2.33 21.75 1.62
C ARG A 38 2.40 21.51 0.12
N ASN A 39 3.02 20.40 -0.27
CA ASN A 39 3.13 19.99 -1.66
C ASN A 39 2.51 18.60 -1.84
N ILE A 40 1.58 18.47 -2.78
CA ILE A 40 0.88 17.22 -3.07
C ILE A 40 1.86 16.08 -3.43
N LEU A 41 2.91 16.39 -4.18
CA LEU A 41 3.93 15.41 -4.56
C LEU A 41 4.64 14.86 -3.32
N LEU A 42 4.93 15.72 -2.35
CA LEU A 42 5.59 15.36 -1.10
C LEU A 42 4.70 14.47 -0.25
N VAL A 43 3.39 14.73 -0.21
CA VAL A 43 2.41 13.87 0.48
C VAL A 43 2.38 12.48 -0.16
N PHE A 44 2.30 12.38 -1.50
CA PHE A 44 2.30 11.10 -2.19
C PHE A 44 3.60 10.33 -2.02
N LEU A 45 4.75 11.02 -2.08
CA LEU A 45 6.05 10.39 -1.81
C LEU A 45 6.13 9.87 -0.38
N ALA A 46 5.65 10.65 0.59
CA ALA A 46 5.65 10.23 1.99
C ALA A 46 4.74 9.02 2.23
N ILE A 47 3.51 9.02 1.69
CA ILE A 47 2.61 7.85 1.77
C ILE A 47 3.26 6.63 1.09
N GLY A 48 3.83 6.79 -0.10
CA GLY A 48 4.51 5.72 -0.82
C GLY A 48 5.72 5.16 -0.05
N CYS A 49 6.49 6.03 0.62
CA CYS A 49 7.60 5.64 1.51
C CYS A 49 7.15 4.87 2.75
N ILE A 50 5.87 4.86 3.05
CA ILE A 50 5.29 4.11 4.17
C ILE A 50 4.72 2.79 3.67
N GLU A 51 3.88 2.84 2.64
CA GLU A 51 3.14 1.67 2.16
C GLU A 51 4.07 0.60 1.56
N TRP A 52 5.26 0.97 1.07
CA TRP A 52 6.23 -0.02 0.61
C TRP A 52 6.68 -0.99 1.72
N LEU A 53 6.65 -0.57 3.00
CA LEU A 53 6.99 -1.43 4.12
C LEU A 53 6.00 -2.60 4.24
N THR A 54 4.71 -2.33 4.06
CA THR A 54 3.65 -3.35 4.02
C THR A 54 3.86 -4.30 2.85
N ILE A 55 4.09 -3.75 1.65
CA ILE A 55 4.35 -4.56 0.45
C ILE A 55 5.62 -5.40 0.61
N ALA A 56 6.68 -4.85 1.21
CA ALA A 56 7.93 -5.59 1.45
C ALA A 56 7.71 -6.84 2.30
N ARG A 57 6.89 -6.75 3.36
CA ARG A 57 6.52 -7.90 4.21
C ARG A 57 5.72 -8.95 3.45
N ILE A 58 4.75 -8.50 2.66
CA ILE A 58 3.91 -9.38 1.83
C ILE A 58 4.77 -10.12 0.81
N VAL A 59 5.58 -9.38 0.04
CA VAL A 59 6.50 -9.96 -0.96
C VAL A 59 7.46 -10.96 -0.31
N ARG A 60 7.97 -10.64 0.89
CA ARG A 60 8.84 -11.57 1.63
C ARG A 60 8.09 -12.86 1.99
N GLY A 61 6.91 -12.75 2.59
CA GLY A 61 6.10 -13.91 2.99
C GLY A 61 5.77 -14.81 1.78
N GLN A 62 5.32 -14.22 0.69
CA GLN A 62 5.03 -14.94 -0.55
C GLN A 62 6.30 -15.58 -1.15
N THR A 63 7.43 -14.89 -1.10
CA THR A 63 8.71 -15.42 -1.60
C THR A 63 9.16 -16.65 -0.79
N ILE A 64 8.98 -16.63 0.54
CA ILE A 64 9.29 -17.76 1.40
C ILE A 64 8.37 -18.96 1.04
N ALA A 65 7.07 -18.73 0.94
CA ALA A 65 6.11 -19.76 0.57
C ALA A 65 6.42 -20.41 -0.80
N VAL A 66 6.75 -19.59 -1.81
CA VAL A 66 7.15 -20.09 -3.14
C VAL A 66 8.46 -20.86 -3.07
N LYS A 67 9.43 -20.42 -2.27
CA LYS A 67 10.75 -21.08 -2.13
C LYS A 67 10.65 -22.52 -1.61
N GLU A 68 9.62 -22.80 -0.79
CA GLU A 68 9.38 -24.11 -0.16
C GLU A 68 8.56 -25.07 -1.04
N THR A 69 8.24 -24.68 -2.27
CA THR A 69 7.50 -25.55 -3.19
C THR A 69 8.42 -26.56 -3.88
N GLU A 70 7.90 -27.76 -4.12
CA GLU A 70 8.65 -28.91 -4.71
C GLU A 70 9.27 -28.57 -6.07
N TYR A 71 8.57 -27.79 -6.92
CA TYR A 71 9.11 -27.44 -8.25
C TYR A 71 10.31 -26.48 -8.16
N ILE A 72 10.40 -25.65 -7.13
CA ILE A 72 11.57 -24.80 -6.86
C ILE A 72 12.74 -25.66 -6.37
N GLU A 73 12.49 -26.63 -5.51
CA GLU A 73 13.52 -27.58 -5.07
C GLU A 73 14.06 -28.42 -6.24
N ALA A 74 13.18 -28.92 -7.08
CA ALA A 74 13.56 -29.65 -8.30
C ALA A 74 14.41 -28.78 -9.23
N ALA A 75 13.99 -27.53 -9.49
CA ALA A 75 14.75 -26.60 -10.33
C ALA A 75 16.12 -26.27 -9.73
N ARG A 76 16.23 -26.18 -8.40
CA ARG A 76 17.49 -25.98 -7.69
C ARG A 76 18.42 -27.19 -7.86
N SER A 77 17.88 -28.40 -7.72
CA SER A 77 18.63 -29.67 -7.90
C SER A 77 19.16 -29.83 -9.33
N LEU A 78 18.45 -29.28 -10.32
CA LEU A 78 18.87 -29.23 -11.72
C LEU A 78 19.92 -28.14 -12.01
N GLY A 79 20.36 -27.38 -10.99
CA GLY A 79 21.42 -26.38 -11.14
C GLY A 79 20.96 -25.06 -11.77
N VAL A 80 19.67 -24.71 -11.74
CA VAL A 80 19.18 -23.42 -12.27
C VAL A 80 19.84 -22.28 -11.51
N PRO A 81 20.50 -21.32 -12.19
CA PRO A 81 21.21 -20.22 -11.54
C PRO A 81 20.24 -19.28 -10.85
N PHE A 82 20.69 -18.68 -9.73
CA PHE A 82 19.90 -17.80 -8.84
C PHE A 82 19.07 -16.74 -9.60
N GLY A 83 19.69 -15.99 -10.51
CA GLY A 83 18.98 -14.91 -11.23
C GLY A 83 17.81 -15.45 -12.08
N ARG A 84 18.01 -16.60 -12.76
CA ARG A 84 16.98 -17.26 -13.56
C ARG A 84 15.88 -17.82 -12.65
N MET A 85 16.25 -18.40 -11.50
CA MET A 85 15.31 -18.88 -10.49
C MET A 85 14.38 -17.76 -10.02
N VAL A 86 14.96 -16.63 -9.61
CA VAL A 86 14.18 -15.47 -9.12
C VAL A 86 13.27 -14.92 -10.22
N LEU A 87 13.82 -14.59 -11.39
CA LEU A 87 13.07 -13.90 -12.45
C LEU A 87 12.04 -14.77 -13.14
N ARG A 88 12.30 -16.06 -13.31
CA ARG A 88 11.45 -16.97 -14.11
C ARG A 88 10.50 -17.82 -13.26
N HIS A 89 10.82 -18.02 -11.99
CA HIS A 89 10.03 -18.90 -11.12
C HIS A 89 9.44 -18.15 -9.91
N VAL A 90 10.23 -17.33 -9.20
CA VAL A 90 9.75 -16.68 -7.99
C VAL A 90 8.89 -15.46 -8.32
N VAL A 91 9.41 -14.51 -9.11
CA VAL A 91 8.71 -13.24 -9.42
C VAL A 91 7.33 -13.46 -10.03
N PRO A 92 7.14 -14.31 -11.07
CA PRO A 92 5.80 -14.50 -11.65
C PRO A 92 4.79 -15.08 -10.66
N ASN A 93 5.22 -15.96 -9.75
CA ASN A 93 4.34 -16.57 -8.75
C ASN A 93 4.00 -15.63 -7.59
N VAL A 94 4.86 -14.65 -7.30
CA VAL A 94 4.62 -13.65 -6.25
C VAL A 94 3.81 -12.45 -6.79
N LEU A 95 3.85 -12.18 -8.10
CA LEU A 95 3.17 -11.03 -8.69
C LEU A 95 1.65 -11.05 -8.47
N GLY A 96 0.98 -12.19 -8.62
CA GLY A 96 -0.47 -12.30 -8.39
C GLY A 96 -0.87 -11.80 -7.00
N PRO A 97 -0.40 -12.42 -5.92
CA PRO A 97 -0.64 -11.93 -4.56
C PRO A 97 -0.25 -10.46 -4.36
N VAL A 98 0.89 -10.01 -4.90
CA VAL A 98 1.31 -8.60 -4.74
C VAL A 98 0.33 -7.64 -5.40
N ILE A 99 -0.18 -7.94 -6.59
CA ILE A 99 -1.18 -7.11 -7.27
C ILE A 99 -2.45 -7.03 -6.43
N VAL A 100 -2.95 -8.16 -5.92
CA VAL A 100 -4.13 -8.21 -5.04
C VAL A 100 -3.94 -7.33 -3.81
N PHE A 101 -2.86 -7.52 -3.08
CA PHE A 101 -2.59 -6.72 -1.88
C PHE A 101 -2.39 -5.24 -2.20
N SER A 102 -1.73 -4.91 -3.33
CA SER A 102 -1.59 -3.52 -3.76
C SER A 102 -2.94 -2.87 -4.06
N THR A 103 -3.88 -3.61 -4.64
CA THR A 103 -5.25 -3.11 -4.89
C THR A 103 -6.00 -2.87 -3.57
N LEU A 104 -5.86 -3.77 -2.60
CA LEU A 104 -6.47 -3.63 -1.27
C LEU A 104 -5.86 -2.49 -0.43
N LEU A 105 -4.65 -2.02 -0.77
CA LEU A 105 -4.06 -0.84 -0.12
C LEU A 105 -4.63 0.49 -0.65
N ILE A 106 -5.22 0.52 -1.84
CA ILE A 106 -5.75 1.76 -2.44
C ILE A 106 -6.74 2.47 -1.51
N PRO A 107 -7.77 1.80 -0.93
CA PRO A 107 -8.68 2.44 0.02
C PRO A 107 -7.96 3.07 1.21
N THR A 108 -6.96 2.38 1.77
CA THR A 108 -6.16 2.88 2.90
C THR A 108 -5.40 4.15 2.53
N VAL A 109 -4.76 4.17 1.35
CA VAL A 109 -4.03 5.35 0.84
C VAL A 109 -4.97 6.53 0.61
N ILE A 110 -6.15 6.29 0.02
CA ILE A 110 -7.18 7.32 -0.17
C ILE A 110 -7.64 7.89 1.19
N LEU A 111 -7.84 7.03 2.19
CA LEU A 111 -8.25 7.45 3.52
C LEU A 111 -7.17 8.31 4.21
N VAL A 112 -5.90 7.90 4.12
CA VAL A 112 -4.77 8.65 4.69
C VAL A 112 -4.62 10.00 3.99
N GLU A 113 -4.70 10.06 2.67
CA GLU A 113 -4.68 11.31 1.90
C GLU A 113 -5.84 12.21 2.32
N SER A 114 -7.06 11.67 2.36
CA SER A 114 -8.26 12.43 2.73
C SER A 114 -8.18 12.97 4.16
N PHE A 115 -7.62 12.21 5.09
CA PHE A 115 -7.38 12.65 6.46
C PHE A 115 -6.36 13.79 6.53
N LEU A 116 -5.24 13.69 5.80
CA LEU A 116 -4.24 14.76 5.73
C LEU A 116 -4.81 16.02 5.09
N SER A 117 -5.59 15.87 4.02
CA SER A 117 -6.26 16.99 3.34
C SER A 117 -7.33 17.64 4.24
N PHE A 118 -8.08 16.85 5.00
CA PHE A 118 -9.01 17.33 6.01
C PHE A 118 -8.31 18.19 7.07
N LEU A 119 -7.11 17.80 7.51
CA LEU A 119 -6.27 18.58 8.44
C LEU A 119 -5.60 19.80 7.78
N GLY A 120 -5.80 20.03 6.48
CA GLY A 120 -5.17 21.12 5.74
C GLY A 120 -3.70 20.87 5.41
N LEU A 121 -3.23 19.64 5.51
CA LEU A 121 -1.84 19.23 5.23
C LEU A 121 -1.69 18.50 3.88
N GLY A 122 -2.79 18.12 3.23
CA GLY A 122 -2.82 17.43 1.96
C GLY A 122 -2.94 18.38 0.77
N VAL A 123 -3.87 18.04 -0.11
CA VAL A 123 -4.17 18.81 -1.35
C VAL A 123 -4.59 20.23 -1.02
N GLN A 124 -4.05 21.20 -1.79
CA GLN A 124 -4.38 22.62 -1.66
C GLN A 124 -5.01 23.13 -2.96
N GLU A 125 -5.83 24.20 -2.84
CA GLU A 125 -6.38 24.90 -3.99
C GLU A 125 -5.28 25.35 -4.99
N PRO A 126 -5.53 25.30 -6.30
CA PRO A 126 -6.80 25.02 -6.99
C PRO A 126 -7.16 23.51 -7.14
N SER A 127 -6.30 22.60 -6.68
CA SER A 127 -6.60 21.16 -6.68
C SER A 127 -7.57 20.83 -5.54
N THR A 128 -8.32 19.73 -5.69
CA THR A 128 -9.25 19.28 -4.66
C THR A 128 -9.13 17.79 -4.39
N SER A 129 -9.59 17.37 -3.21
CA SER A 129 -9.73 15.97 -2.82
C SER A 129 -10.99 15.78 -1.97
N TRP A 130 -11.41 14.55 -1.77
CA TRP A 130 -12.56 14.26 -0.89
C TRP A 130 -12.35 14.83 0.52
N GLY A 131 -11.13 14.68 1.07
CA GLY A 131 -10.79 15.19 2.39
C GLY A 131 -10.89 16.72 2.50
N LEU A 132 -10.41 17.44 1.49
CA LEU A 132 -10.49 18.89 1.43
C LEU A 132 -11.96 19.36 1.35
N LEU A 133 -12.78 18.73 0.50
CA LEU A 133 -14.21 19.04 0.38
C LEU A 133 -14.97 18.77 1.68
N ILE A 134 -14.66 17.67 2.36
CA ILE A 134 -15.23 17.33 3.67
C ILE A 134 -14.84 18.40 4.69
N SER A 135 -13.57 18.83 4.72
CA SER A 135 -13.09 19.89 5.62
C SER A 135 -13.81 21.21 5.39
N GLN A 136 -13.99 21.62 4.14
CA GLN A 136 -14.75 22.82 3.79
C GLN A 136 -16.22 22.67 4.17
N GLY A 137 -16.82 21.49 3.97
CA GLY A 137 -18.21 21.21 4.34
C GLY A 137 -18.46 21.25 5.84
N THR A 138 -17.48 20.95 6.70
CA THR A 138 -17.63 21.07 8.16
C THR A 138 -17.84 22.51 8.61
N ALA A 139 -17.23 23.48 7.93
CA ALA A 139 -17.37 24.89 8.26
C ALA A 139 -18.77 25.45 7.98
N THR A 140 -19.54 24.76 7.14
CA THR A 140 -20.91 25.20 6.73
C THR A 140 -21.98 24.20 7.17
N LEU A 141 -21.70 23.34 8.12
CA LEU A 141 -22.58 22.24 8.54
C LEU A 141 -23.97 22.70 8.94
N ASP A 142 -24.08 23.81 9.67
CA ASP A 142 -25.34 24.33 10.17
C ASP A 142 -26.24 24.95 9.07
N SER A 143 -25.64 25.43 7.98
CA SER A 143 -26.37 26.11 6.89
C SER A 143 -26.51 25.25 5.65
N ALA A 144 -25.55 24.39 5.37
CA ALA A 144 -25.46 23.60 4.15
C ALA A 144 -24.85 22.19 4.39
N PRO A 145 -25.53 21.30 5.13
CA PRO A 145 -24.98 19.98 5.51
C PRO A 145 -24.65 19.10 4.31
N TRP A 146 -25.27 19.33 3.16
CA TRP A 146 -24.98 18.57 1.93
C TRP A 146 -23.57 18.79 1.41
N LEU A 147 -22.92 19.92 1.70
CA LEU A 147 -21.52 20.17 1.32
C LEU A 147 -20.53 19.24 2.03
N LEU A 148 -20.91 18.69 3.17
CA LEU A 148 -20.16 17.64 3.87
C LEU A 148 -20.63 16.25 3.46
N LEU A 149 -21.95 16.02 3.44
CA LEU A 149 -22.51 14.68 3.27
C LEU A 149 -22.26 14.11 1.87
N ILE A 150 -22.30 14.96 0.83
CA ILE A 150 -22.07 14.51 -0.55
C ILE A 150 -20.63 14.01 -0.75
N PRO A 151 -19.56 14.80 -0.47
CA PRO A 151 -18.20 14.30 -0.64
C PRO A 151 -17.85 13.13 0.31
N ALA A 152 -18.41 13.12 1.53
CA ALA A 152 -18.25 11.98 2.44
C ALA A 152 -18.89 10.70 1.87
N GLY A 153 -20.09 10.81 1.27
CA GLY A 153 -20.75 9.70 0.58
C GLY A 153 -19.95 9.18 -0.61
N PHE A 154 -19.39 10.09 -1.43
CA PHE A 154 -18.54 9.70 -2.55
C PHE A 154 -17.22 9.05 -2.09
N LEU A 155 -16.59 9.55 -1.02
CA LEU A 155 -15.43 8.91 -0.43
C LEU A 155 -15.75 7.49 0.02
N ALA A 156 -16.84 7.31 0.77
CA ALA A 156 -17.27 5.99 1.24
C ALA A 156 -17.60 5.04 0.07
N ALA A 157 -18.31 5.50 -0.94
CA ALA A 157 -18.62 4.72 -2.14
C ALA A 157 -17.34 4.33 -2.91
N THR A 158 -16.38 5.24 -3.03
CA THR A 158 -15.10 4.98 -3.69
C THR A 158 -14.30 3.91 -2.94
N MET A 159 -14.19 4.02 -1.62
CA MET A 159 -13.53 3.01 -0.79
C MET A 159 -14.19 1.65 -0.92
N PHE A 160 -15.53 1.62 -0.88
CA PHE A 160 -16.30 0.39 -1.03
C PHE A 160 -16.07 -0.25 -2.40
N ALA A 161 -16.10 0.53 -3.48
CA ALA A 161 -15.84 0.04 -4.83
C ALA A 161 -14.44 -0.57 -4.97
N PHE A 162 -13.40 0.08 -4.43
CA PHE A 162 -12.04 -0.47 -4.48
C PHE A 162 -11.88 -1.74 -3.63
N ASN A 163 -12.55 -1.86 -2.48
CA ASN A 163 -12.56 -3.10 -1.72
C ASN A 163 -13.20 -4.23 -2.52
N PHE A 164 -14.35 -3.99 -3.17
CA PHE A 164 -14.98 -4.99 -4.05
C PHE A 164 -14.08 -5.43 -5.21
N ILE A 165 -13.41 -4.46 -5.86
CA ILE A 165 -12.46 -4.77 -6.94
C ILE A 165 -11.30 -5.60 -6.40
N GLY A 166 -10.76 -5.25 -5.24
CA GLY A 166 -9.66 -5.97 -4.60
C GLY A 166 -10.03 -7.40 -4.24
N ASP A 167 -11.22 -7.60 -3.66
CA ASP A 167 -11.73 -8.94 -3.32
C ASP A 167 -12.01 -9.77 -4.59
N GLY A 168 -12.65 -9.18 -5.59
CA GLY A 168 -12.87 -9.86 -6.88
C GLY A 168 -11.57 -10.25 -7.58
N LEU A 169 -10.53 -9.39 -7.50
CA LEU A 169 -9.22 -9.68 -8.05
C LEU A 169 -8.52 -10.80 -7.26
N ARG A 170 -8.68 -10.82 -5.95
CA ARG A 170 -8.18 -11.88 -5.07
C ARG A 170 -8.80 -13.22 -5.46
N ASP A 171 -10.13 -13.28 -5.59
CA ASP A 171 -10.83 -14.51 -5.95
C ASP A 171 -10.44 -15.01 -7.35
N ALA A 172 -10.25 -14.09 -8.31
CA ALA A 172 -9.86 -14.43 -9.67
C ALA A 172 -8.40 -14.93 -9.78
N LEU A 173 -7.51 -14.47 -8.89
CA LEU A 173 -6.08 -14.82 -8.89
C LEU A 173 -5.72 -15.91 -7.87
N ASP A 174 -6.67 -16.39 -7.05
CA ASP A 174 -6.42 -17.47 -6.09
C ASP A 174 -6.34 -18.82 -6.82
N PRO A 175 -5.16 -19.50 -6.81
CA PRO A 175 -5.00 -20.81 -7.47
C PRO A 175 -5.82 -21.93 -6.83
N LYS A 176 -6.29 -21.74 -5.58
CA LYS A 176 -7.07 -22.73 -4.84
C LYS A 176 -8.57 -22.70 -5.17
N ALA A 177 -9.02 -21.71 -5.91
CA ALA A 177 -10.41 -21.60 -6.34
C ALA A 177 -10.70 -22.40 -7.63
N ARG A 178 -9.72 -23.12 -8.17
CA ARG A 178 -9.81 -24.06 -9.28
C ARG A 178 -9.45 -25.45 -8.80
#